data_049ba2cce2a43e4bdc86cba72900a4db
#
_entry.id   049ba2cce2a43e4bdc86cba72900a4db
#
_cell.length_a   1.000
_cell.length_b   1.000
_cell.length_c   1.000
_cell.angle_alpha   90.00
_cell.angle_beta   90.00
_cell.angle_gamma   90.00
#
_symmetry.space_group_name_H-M   'P 1'
#
loop_
_entity.id
_entity.type
_entity.pdbx_description
1 polymer ?
#
loop_
_entity_poly.entity_id
_entity_poly.type
_entity_poly.pdbx_seq_one_letter_code
_entity_poly.pdbx_strand_id
1 'polypeptide(L)'
;MDGPEGSAGQPGPAERSHRSSVSSVGARAADVLVYLADDTVVPLAVESLPSLSAHELHRAIREVLQLPDIALEIFALWLVSPLLEVQLKPKHQPYKLGRQWPELLLRFTDAPDDDVATDEPSLQFRRNVFFPKRRELQIHDEEVLRLLYEEAKGNVLAARYPCDAEDCEALGALVCRLQLGPFQPGQPTACAVREKLASFLPAHLCKRGHGLFAALRGRGAKAGTSEQGLLSAYRRVKEGSGDSEREASLRTHFQAYLAKCHELPYYGCAFFHGEVDKPAQSFLHRGGRKPVTVAISLEGVHVIDNREKHVLLGLRFQELSWDHTSPEEEESVLWLEFDGNNEGTPVNKLLKIYSKQAELMSSLIEYCIELSQASEPAAPQEGAYGPSSTPGSSLPPAQRPQLRRQGSVVSSRIQHLSTIDYVEEGEQIRPVKPKRTTSFFSRQLSLGQGSYTVVQPGERPDQS
;
A
#
# COMPACT_ATOMS: atom_id res chain seq x y z
N MET A 1 -38.53 -90.60 33.58
CA MET A 1 -38.13 -90.78 34.96
C MET A 1 -37.38 -89.58 35.36
N ASP A 2 -38.04 -88.67 35.84
CA ASP A 2 -38.10 -88.16 37.22
C ASP A 2 -37.06 -87.04 37.45
N GLY A 3 -37.63 -85.95 37.73
CA GLY A 3 -36.98 -84.80 38.31
C GLY A 3 -36.58 -85.03 39.79
N PRO A 4 -36.35 -84.11 40.70
CA PRO A 4 -36.98 -82.80 40.84
C PRO A 4 -36.06 -81.58 41.24
N GLU A 5 -36.58 -80.42 41.11
CA GLU A 5 -36.74 -79.27 42.03
C GLU A 5 -35.66 -79.00 43.10
N GLY A 6 -35.25 -77.70 43.13
CA GLY A 6 -34.60 -77.09 44.29
C GLY A 6 -34.37 -75.58 44.11
N SER A 7 -35.40 -74.90 44.42
CA SER A 7 -35.67 -73.66 45.13
C SER A 7 -34.48 -72.72 45.53
N ALA A 8 -34.75 -71.43 45.24
CA ALA A 8 -34.57 -70.18 46.01
C ALA A 8 -33.18 -69.58 46.25
N GLY A 9 -33.12 -68.34 45.91
CA GLY A 9 -32.08 -67.37 46.38
C GLY A 9 -32.02 -66.15 45.57
N GLN A 10 -32.91 -65.18 45.75
CA GLN A 10 -32.68 -63.78 45.29
C GLN A 10 -31.66 -63.13 46.24
N PRO A 11 -30.75 -62.33 45.71
CA PRO A 11 -30.31 -61.09 46.34
C PRO A 11 -30.53 -59.90 45.44
N GLY A 12 -30.75 -58.79 46.08
CA GLY A 12 -31.30 -57.53 45.70
C GLY A 12 -30.50 -56.72 44.69
N PRO A 13 -30.99 -55.53 44.34
CA PRO A 13 -30.58 -54.79 43.15
C PRO A 13 -29.21 -54.10 43.30
N ALA A 14 -28.23 -54.50 42.49
CA ALA A 14 -26.98 -53.80 42.32
C ALA A 14 -27.27 -52.54 41.52
N GLU A 15 -26.93 -51.39 42.10
CA GLU A 15 -26.89 -50.09 41.48
C GLU A 15 -26.07 -50.12 40.17
N ARG A 16 -26.76 -49.96 39.05
CA ARG A 16 -26.14 -49.67 37.77
C ARG A 16 -25.70 -48.21 37.79
N SER A 17 -24.43 -47.97 38.11
CA SER A 17 -23.71 -46.75 37.80
C SER A 17 -23.81 -46.51 36.30
N HIS A 18 -24.69 -45.59 35.90
CA HIS A 18 -24.67 -44.99 34.57
C HIS A 18 -23.44 -44.14 34.46
N ARG A 19 -22.34 -44.71 33.98
CA ARG A 19 -21.28 -43.97 33.34
C ARG A 19 -21.88 -43.38 32.08
N SER A 20 -22.31 -42.11 32.15
CA SER A 20 -22.49 -41.23 31.02
C SER A 20 -21.13 -41.10 30.37
N SER A 21 -20.89 -41.85 29.33
CA SER A 21 -19.83 -41.51 28.36
C SER A 21 -20.28 -40.22 27.69
N VAL A 22 -19.83 -39.10 28.26
CA VAL A 22 -19.81 -37.83 27.52
C VAL A 22 -18.84 -38.08 26.37
N SER A 23 -19.37 -38.49 25.22
CA SER A 23 -18.66 -38.39 23.98
C SER A 23 -18.35 -36.92 23.83
N SER A 24 -17.07 -36.56 24.02
CA SER A 24 -16.54 -35.31 23.58
C SER A 24 -16.84 -35.24 22.09
N VAL A 25 -17.84 -34.41 21.74
CA VAL A 25 -18.02 -33.99 20.36
C VAL A 25 -16.74 -33.25 20.04
N GLY A 26 -15.81 -33.94 19.41
CA GLY A 26 -14.56 -33.35 18.94
C GLY A 26 -14.92 -32.15 18.09
N ALA A 27 -14.45 -30.98 18.47
CA ALA A 27 -14.56 -29.79 17.63
C ALA A 27 -14.08 -30.18 16.24
N ARG A 28 -14.97 -30.11 15.25
CA ARG A 28 -14.57 -30.39 13.86
C ARG A 28 -13.52 -29.36 13.49
N ALA A 29 -12.32 -29.82 13.17
CA ALA A 29 -11.31 -28.98 12.58
C ALA A 29 -11.87 -28.37 11.29
N ALA A 30 -11.72 -27.07 11.14
CA ALA A 30 -12.09 -26.35 9.93
C ALA A 30 -10.83 -26.00 9.18
N ASP A 31 -10.85 -26.11 7.85
CA ASP A 31 -9.75 -25.68 7.02
C ASP A 31 -9.87 -24.19 6.72
N VAL A 32 -8.83 -23.43 7.05
CA VAL A 32 -8.67 -22.04 6.64
C VAL A 32 -7.71 -21.99 5.47
N LEU A 33 -8.14 -21.40 4.36
CA LEU A 33 -7.31 -21.22 3.16
C LEU A 33 -6.62 -19.87 3.22
N VAL A 34 -5.31 -19.88 3.18
CA VAL A 34 -4.48 -18.67 3.11
C VAL A 34 -3.77 -18.61 1.76
N TYR A 35 -3.92 -17.50 1.07
CA TYR A 35 -3.36 -17.28 -0.25
C TYR A 35 -2.04 -16.54 -0.16
N LEU A 36 -1.03 -17.01 -0.86
CA LEU A 36 0.24 -16.33 -1.06
C LEU A 36 0.19 -15.45 -2.31
N ALA A 37 1.20 -14.62 -2.49
CA ALA A 37 1.27 -13.67 -3.62
C ALA A 37 1.45 -14.34 -5.00
N ASP A 38 1.87 -15.59 -5.03
CA ASP A 38 2.01 -16.43 -6.23
C ASP A 38 0.78 -17.32 -6.50
N ASP A 39 -0.36 -16.98 -5.90
CA ASP A 39 -1.61 -17.75 -5.94
C ASP A 39 -1.53 -19.14 -5.30
N THR A 40 -0.42 -19.48 -4.64
CA THR A 40 -0.32 -20.71 -3.84
C THR A 40 -1.29 -20.64 -2.67
N VAL A 41 -2.02 -21.73 -2.43
CA VAL A 41 -2.98 -21.85 -1.33
C VAL A 41 -2.40 -22.73 -0.23
N VAL A 42 -2.35 -22.18 0.98
CA VAL A 42 -1.90 -22.90 2.18
C VAL A 42 -3.13 -23.25 3.02
N PRO A 43 -3.53 -24.54 3.07
CA PRO A 43 -4.62 -24.97 3.95
C PRO A 43 -4.10 -25.12 5.38
N LEU A 44 -4.82 -24.55 6.33
CA LEU A 44 -4.54 -24.65 7.77
C LEU A 44 -5.70 -25.35 8.46
N ALA A 45 -5.47 -26.51 9.01
CA ALA A 45 -6.43 -27.19 9.88
C ALA A 45 -6.45 -26.50 11.25
N VAL A 46 -7.55 -25.88 11.61
CA VAL A 46 -7.68 -25.13 12.86
C VAL A 46 -8.85 -25.61 13.70
N GLU A 47 -8.65 -25.63 15.00
CA GLU A 47 -9.71 -25.82 15.98
C GLU A 47 -10.26 -24.43 16.36
N SER A 48 -11.52 -24.32 16.69
CA SER A 48 -12.15 -23.08 17.21
C SER A 48 -11.98 -21.85 16.30
N LEU A 49 -12.20 -21.99 15.00
CA LEU A 49 -12.09 -20.93 13.97
C LEU A 49 -12.67 -19.55 14.40
N PRO A 50 -13.84 -19.44 15.05
CA PRO A 50 -14.42 -18.13 15.39
C PRO A 50 -13.62 -17.30 16.39
N SER A 51 -12.79 -17.94 17.23
CA SER A 51 -12.00 -17.26 18.27
C SER A 51 -10.56 -17.01 17.86
N LEU A 52 -10.11 -17.61 16.76
CA LEU A 52 -8.72 -17.58 16.32
C LEU A 52 -8.29 -16.16 15.90
N SER A 53 -7.19 -15.71 16.47
CA SER A 53 -6.62 -14.41 16.16
C SER A 53 -5.74 -14.46 14.90
N ALA A 54 -5.54 -13.30 14.27
CA ALA A 54 -4.60 -13.16 13.16
C ALA A 54 -3.17 -13.56 13.56
N HIS A 55 -2.77 -13.31 14.80
CA HIS A 55 -1.45 -13.70 15.31
C HIS A 55 -1.27 -15.22 15.37
N GLU A 56 -2.28 -15.95 15.84
CA GLU A 56 -2.24 -17.42 15.92
C GLU A 56 -2.19 -18.03 14.52
N LEU A 57 -3.00 -17.54 13.59
CA LEU A 57 -2.94 -17.97 12.18
C LEU A 57 -1.60 -17.65 11.54
N HIS A 58 -1.06 -16.47 11.81
CA HIS A 58 0.26 -16.06 11.28
C HIS A 58 1.36 -17.02 11.75
N ARG A 59 1.34 -17.41 13.03
CA ARG A 59 2.29 -18.40 13.54
C ARG A 59 2.11 -19.76 12.86
N ALA A 60 0.87 -20.21 12.68
CA ALA A 60 0.60 -21.48 11.98
C ALA A 60 1.12 -21.47 10.54
N ILE A 61 0.93 -20.37 9.79
CA ILE A 61 1.47 -20.22 8.43
C ILE A 61 2.99 -20.27 8.44
N ARG A 62 3.64 -19.53 9.34
CA ARG A 62 5.09 -19.55 9.48
C ARG A 62 5.61 -20.97 9.71
N GLU A 63 4.96 -21.75 10.55
CA GLU A 63 5.34 -23.13 10.85
C GLU A 63 5.14 -24.04 9.62
N VAL A 64 4.00 -23.94 8.93
CA VAL A 64 3.73 -24.74 7.71
C VAL A 64 4.71 -24.44 6.60
N LEU A 65 5.05 -23.16 6.41
CA LEU A 65 6.02 -22.72 5.40
C LEU A 65 7.49 -22.82 5.88
N GLN A 66 7.73 -23.23 7.11
CA GLN A 66 9.05 -23.34 7.73
C GLN A 66 9.86 -22.04 7.65
N LEU A 67 9.20 -20.89 7.78
CA LEU A 67 9.85 -19.59 7.73
C LEU A 67 10.54 -19.24 9.05
N PRO A 68 11.64 -18.47 9.01
CA PRO A 68 12.32 -18.00 10.21
C PRO A 68 11.44 -17.04 11.02
N ASP A 69 11.77 -16.83 12.30
CA ASP A 69 10.97 -15.98 13.20
C ASP A 69 10.78 -14.54 12.71
N ILE A 70 11.75 -14.00 11.98
CA ILE A 70 11.66 -12.66 11.39
C ILE A 70 10.47 -12.53 10.43
N ALA A 71 9.97 -13.63 9.87
CA ALA A 71 8.77 -13.61 9.01
C ALA A 71 7.53 -13.09 9.75
N LEU A 72 7.45 -13.22 11.09
CA LEU A 72 6.38 -12.65 11.89
C LEU A 72 6.36 -11.11 11.92
N GLU A 73 7.47 -10.48 11.60
CA GLU A 73 7.56 -9.03 11.47
C GLU A 73 7.40 -8.59 10.01
N ILE A 74 7.97 -9.35 9.07
CA ILE A 74 8.01 -9.02 7.63
C ILE A 74 6.62 -9.12 6.99
N PHE A 75 5.86 -10.14 7.34
CA PHE A 75 4.55 -10.40 6.76
C PHE A 75 3.41 -10.08 7.73
N ALA A 76 2.24 -9.98 7.20
CA ALA A 76 0.98 -9.83 7.92
C ALA A 76 -0.14 -10.58 7.18
N LEU A 77 -1.24 -10.82 7.87
CA LEU A 77 -2.46 -11.30 7.26
C LEU A 77 -3.30 -10.12 6.78
N TRP A 78 -3.88 -10.28 5.61
CA TRP A 78 -4.77 -9.32 4.99
C TRP A 78 -6.09 -9.97 4.61
N LEU A 79 -7.19 -9.26 4.79
CA LEU A 79 -8.44 -9.55 4.10
C LEU A 79 -8.50 -8.71 2.83
N VAL A 80 -8.69 -9.37 1.70
CA VAL A 80 -8.57 -8.75 0.38
C VAL A 80 -9.70 -9.19 -0.52
N SER A 81 -10.39 -8.21 -1.09
CA SER A 81 -11.32 -8.38 -2.20
C SER A 81 -11.07 -7.33 -3.29
N PRO A 82 -11.76 -7.40 -4.44
CA PRO A 82 -11.71 -6.33 -5.43
C PRO A 82 -12.13 -4.95 -4.91
N LEU A 83 -12.96 -4.90 -3.85
CA LEU A 83 -13.55 -3.67 -3.34
C LEU A 83 -12.77 -3.07 -2.16
N LEU A 84 -12.14 -3.91 -1.32
CA LEU A 84 -11.48 -3.46 -0.11
C LEU A 84 -10.31 -4.37 0.29
N GLU A 85 -9.23 -3.75 0.74
CA GLU A 85 -8.06 -4.43 1.31
C GLU A 85 -7.78 -3.92 2.72
N VAL A 86 -7.63 -4.83 3.68
CA VAL A 86 -7.38 -4.49 5.07
C VAL A 86 -6.27 -5.36 5.66
N GLN A 87 -5.19 -4.73 6.13
CA GLN A 87 -4.18 -5.43 6.93
C GLN A 87 -4.73 -5.70 8.33
N LEU A 88 -4.61 -6.94 8.79
CA LEU A 88 -5.10 -7.35 10.09
C LEU A 88 -4.09 -7.04 11.19
N LYS A 89 -4.58 -6.46 12.28
CA LYS A 89 -3.80 -6.33 13.53
C LYS A 89 -3.71 -7.71 14.21
N PRO A 90 -2.67 -8.00 15.00
CA PRO A 90 -2.47 -9.31 15.64
C PRO A 90 -3.67 -9.84 16.42
N LYS A 91 -4.43 -8.95 17.07
CA LYS A 91 -5.61 -9.30 17.88
C LYS A 91 -6.91 -9.45 17.09
N HIS A 92 -6.93 -9.08 15.80
CA HIS A 92 -8.12 -9.25 14.98
C HIS A 92 -8.45 -10.72 14.82
N GLN A 93 -9.74 -11.03 14.72
CA GLN A 93 -10.26 -12.35 14.46
C GLN A 93 -10.75 -12.41 13.01
N PRO A 94 -10.00 -13.03 12.09
CA PRO A 94 -10.29 -12.97 10.66
C PRO A 94 -11.67 -13.49 10.29
N TYR A 95 -12.11 -14.57 10.96
CA TYR A 95 -13.44 -15.13 10.75
C TYR A 95 -14.57 -14.14 11.08
N LYS A 96 -14.45 -13.41 12.19
CA LYS A 96 -15.45 -12.40 12.56
C LYS A 96 -15.47 -11.24 11.56
N LEU A 97 -14.31 -10.75 11.16
CA LEU A 97 -14.23 -9.68 10.17
C LEU A 97 -14.76 -10.13 8.80
N GLY A 98 -14.50 -11.37 8.39
CA GLY A 98 -15.10 -11.95 7.19
C GLY A 98 -16.62 -12.00 7.26
N ARG A 99 -17.19 -12.31 8.42
CA ARG A 99 -18.65 -12.28 8.64
C ARG A 99 -19.24 -10.87 8.62
N GLN A 100 -18.46 -9.87 9.01
CA GLN A 100 -18.82 -8.44 8.99
C GLN A 100 -18.40 -7.76 7.69
N TRP A 101 -17.92 -8.52 6.70
CA TRP A 101 -17.38 -7.95 5.46
C TRP A 101 -18.37 -7.05 4.72
N PRO A 102 -19.64 -7.42 4.53
CA PRO A 102 -20.61 -6.53 3.90
C PRO A 102 -20.79 -5.20 4.64
N GLU A 103 -20.75 -5.18 5.97
CA GLU A 103 -20.84 -3.96 6.78
C GLU A 103 -19.61 -3.06 6.57
N LEU A 104 -18.42 -3.67 6.46
CA LEU A 104 -17.19 -2.95 6.15
C LEU A 104 -17.22 -2.35 4.74
N LEU A 105 -17.74 -3.09 3.76
CA LEU A 105 -17.89 -2.59 2.40
C LEU A 105 -18.86 -1.41 2.32
N LEU A 106 -20.00 -1.48 2.98
CA LEU A 106 -20.97 -0.38 3.05
C LEU A 106 -20.35 0.88 3.68
N ARG A 107 -19.51 0.68 4.69
CA ARG A 107 -18.84 1.80 5.39
C ARG A 107 -17.71 2.42 4.57
N PHE A 108 -16.90 1.61 3.91
CA PHE A 108 -15.61 2.04 3.32
C PHE A 108 -15.56 2.01 1.80
N THR A 109 -16.67 1.72 1.12
CA THR A 109 -16.74 1.71 -0.35
C THR A 109 -18.02 2.34 -0.86
N ASP A 110 -18.00 2.82 -2.10
CA ASP A 110 -19.18 3.28 -2.83
C ASP A 110 -19.74 2.18 -3.76
N ALA A 111 -19.46 0.90 -3.44
CA ALA A 111 -19.93 -0.21 -4.25
C ALA A 111 -21.46 -0.32 -4.20
N PRO A 112 -22.11 -0.71 -5.32
CA PRO A 112 -23.52 -1.02 -5.35
C PRO A 112 -23.87 -2.18 -4.40
N ASP A 113 -25.10 -2.20 -3.89
CA ASP A 113 -25.58 -3.24 -2.95
C ASP A 113 -25.42 -4.66 -3.50
N ASP A 114 -25.60 -4.85 -4.80
CA ASP A 114 -25.43 -6.16 -5.46
C ASP A 114 -23.98 -6.63 -5.41
N ASP A 115 -23.03 -5.73 -5.61
CA ASP A 115 -21.59 -6.04 -5.50
C ASP A 115 -21.21 -6.32 -4.04
N VAL A 116 -21.73 -5.53 -3.10
CA VAL A 116 -21.53 -5.74 -1.65
C VAL A 116 -22.06 -7.11 -1.19
N ALA A 117 -23.22 -7.53 -1.70
CA ALA A 117 -23.86 -8.78 -1.31
C ALA A 117 -23.10 -10.02 -1.82
N THR A 118 -22.32 -9.89 -2.89
CA THR A 118 -21.61 -11.01 -3.55
C THR A 118 -20.11 -11.01 -3.32
N ASP A 119 -19.55 -9.91 -2.77
CA ASP A 119 -18.11 -9.79 -2.54
C ASP A 119 -17.69 -10.58 -1.31
N GLU A 120 -16.69 -11.43 -1.47
CA GLU A 120 -16.12 -12.23 -0.39
C GLU A 120 -14.60 -11.98 -0.31
N PRO A 121 -14.06 -11.70 0.90
CA PRO A 121 -12.64 -11.48 1.05
C PRO A 121 -11.87 -12.79 1.07
N SER A 122 -10.70 -12.82 0.45
CA SER A 122 -9.69 -13.85 0.66
C SER A 122 -8.74 -13.47 1.79
N LEU A 123 -8.31 -14.47 2.57
CA LEU A 123 -7.27 -14.28 3.56
C LEU A 123 -5.91 -14.45 2.89
N GLN A 124 -5.10 -13.40 2.86
CA GLN A 124 -3.84 -13.36 2.15
C GLN A 124 -2.67 -13.13 3.11
N PHE A 125 -1.56 -13.78 2.83
CA PHE A 125 -0.29 -13.60 3.52
C PHE A 125 0.59 -12.69 2.68
N ARG A 126 0.75 -11.44 3.09
CA ARG A 126 1.43 -10.38 2.34
C ARG A 126 2.42 -9.62 3.23
N ARG A 127 3.25 -8.82 2.59
CA ARG A 127 4.15 -7.89 3.26
C ARG A 127 3.41 -7.02 4.28
N ASN A 128 4.01 -6.88 5.45
CA ASN A 128 3.54 -5.96 6.48
C ASN A 128 3.92 -4.53 6.13
N VAL A 129 2.93 -3.62 6.02
CA VAL A 129 3.15 -2.19 5.74
C VAL A 129 4.11 -1.53 6.73
N PHE A 130 4.12 -2.01 7.97
CA PHE A 130 4.93 -1.47 9.06
C PHE A 130 6.35 -2.03 9.13
N PHE A 131 6.74 -2.92 8.22
CA PHE A 131 8.10 -3.42 8.17
C PHE A 131 9.01 -2.46 7.38
N PRO A 132 10.09 -1.89 7.99
CA PRO A 132 10.92 -0.90 7.33
C PRO A 132 11.70 -1.48 6.16
N LYS A 133 11.69 -0.82 4.99
CA LYS A 133 12.45 -1.23 3.78
C LYS A 133 13.92 -1.50 4.06
N ARG A 134 14.58 -0.65 4.89
CA ARG A 134 16.00 -0.80 5.23
C ARG A 134 16.34 -2.13 5.88
N ARG A 135 15.40 -2.76 6.60
CA ARG A 135 15.58 -4.07 7.22
C ARG A 135 15.44 -5.20 6.21
N GLU A 136 14.69 -5.02 5.12
CA GLU A 136 14.56 -6.03 4.06
C GLU A 136 15.89 -6.31 3.36
N LEU A 137 16.74 -5.29 3.19
CA LEU A 137 18.06 -5.47 2.57
C LEU A 137 19.00 -6.37 3.38
N GLN A 138 18.66 -6.65 4.65
CA GLN A 138 19.41 -7.51 5.56
C GLN A 138 18.86 -8.95 5.59
N ILE A 139 17.81 -9.24 4.84
CA ILE A 139 17.20 -10.57 4.78
C ILE A 139 18.02 -11.46 3.85
N HIS A 140 18.34 -12.65 4.32
CA HIS A 140 19.12 -13.64 3.59
C HIS A 140 18.37 -14.98 3.40
N ASP A 141 17.22 -15.16 4.05
CA ASP A 141 16.39 -16.35 3.88
C ASP A 141 15.75 -16.33 2.49
N GLU A 142 15.96 -17.39 1.73
CA GLU A 142 15.57 -17.48 0.33
C GLU A 142 14.04 -17.53 0.16
N GLU A 143 13.34 -18.25 1.04
CA GLU A 143 11.90 -18.36 0.96
C GLU A 143 11.19 -17.06 1.31
N VAL A 144 11.69 -16.33 2.32
CA VAL A 144 11.23 -14.99 2.65
C VAL A 144 11.42 -14.05 1.48
N LEU A 145 12.61 -14.05 0.86
CA LEU A 145 12.91 -13.23 -0.31
C LEU A 145 12.05 -13.61 -1.52
N ARG A 146 11.78 -14.89 -1.72
CA ARG A 146 10.89 -15.37 -2.78
C ARG A 146 9.47 -14.84 -2.61
N LEU A 147 8.91 -14.91 -1.40
CA LEU A 147 7.56 -14.40 -1.11
C LEU A 147 7.46 -12.89 -1.32
N LEU A 148 8.45 -12.12 -0.87
CA LEU A 148 8.51 -10.67 -1.10
C LEU A 148 8.65 -10.35 -2.59
N TYR A 149 9.47 -11.10 -3.33
CA TYR A 149 9.67 -10.95 -4.77
C TYR A 149 8.37 -11.20 -5.54
N GLU A 150 7.65 -12.31 -5.24
CA GLU A 150 6.41 -12.64 -5.92
C GLU A 150 5.34 -11.54 -5.71
N GLU A 151 5.21 -11.02 -4.49
CA GLU A 151 4.30 -9.91 -4.21
C GLU A 151 4.71 -8.64 -4.95
N ALA A 152 5.99 -8.27 -4.91
CA ALA A 152 6.49 -7.09 -5.61
C ALA A 152 6.31 -7.20 -7.12
N LYS A 153 6.62 -8.37 -7.71
CA LYS A 153 6.42 -8.66 -9.13
C LYS A 153 4.93 -8.53 -9.51
N GLY A 154 4.05 -9.13 -8.73
CA GLY A 154 2.60 -9.02 -8.95
C GLY A 154 2.13 -7.57 -8.96
N ASN A 155 2.57 -6.76 -7.99
CA ASN A 155 2.23 -5.34 -7.91
C ASN A 155 2.78 -4.50 -9.08
N VAL A 156 3.98 -4.82 -9.57
CA VAL A 156 4.55 -4.18 -10.77
C VAL A 156 3.74 -4.54 -12.02
N LEU A 157 3.45 -5.83 -12.23
CA LEU A 157 2.69 -6.30 -13.40
C LEU A 157 1.25 -5.77 -13.41
N ALA A 158 0.61 -5.66 -12.25
CA ALA A 158 -0.71 -5.07 -12.09
C ALA A 158 -0.70 -3.52 -12.18
N ALA A 159 0.47 -2.90 -12.34
CA ALA A 159 0.66 -1.45 -12.31
C ALA A 159 0.14 -0.79 -11.00
N ARG A 160 0.19 -1.53 -9.90
CA ARG A 160 -0.02 -0.97 -8.54
C ARG A 160 1.22 -0.19 -8.08
N TYR A 161 2.40 -0.61 -8.55
CA TYR A 161 3.65 0.14 -8.46
C TYR A 161 3.90 0.81 -9.81
N PRO A 162 3.35 2.01 -10.06
CA PRO A 162 3.60 2.72 -11.30
C PRO A 162 5.08 3.06 -11.41
N CYS A 163 5.68 2.73 -12.55
CA CYS A 163 7.06 3.04 -12.84
C CYS A 163 7.22 3.41 -14.31
N ASP A 164 8.29 4.13 -14.62
CA ASP A 164 8.62 4.51 -15.99
C ASP A 164 8.95 3.26 -16.82
N ALA A 165 8.86 3.38 -18.14
CA ALA A 165 9.07 2.24 -19.03
C ALA A 165 10.47 1.61 -18.83
N GLU A 166 11.48 2.43 -18.60
CA GLU A 166 12.87 1.99 -18.36
C GLU A 166 13.00 1.17 -17.07
N ASP A 167 12.33 1.57 -16.00
CA ASP A 167 12.30 0.82 -14.74
C ASP A 167 11.51 -0.49 -14.88
N CYS A 168 10.37 -0.47 -15.59
CA CYS A 168 9.61 -1.69 -15.92
C CYS A 168 10.45 -2.66 -16.75
N GLU A 169 11.20 -2.18 -17.74
CA GLU A 169 12.10 -2.98 -18.58
C GLU A 169 13.24 -3.59 -17.75
N ALA A 170 13.82 -2.81 -16.84
CA ALA A 170 14.88 -3.30 -15.94
C ALA A 170 14.36 -4.39 -14.98
N LEU A 171 13.20 -4.17 -14.35
CA LEU A 171 12.53 -5.17 -13.50
C LEU A 171 12.14 -6.41 -14.30
N GLY A 172 11.54 -6.23 -15.48
CA GLY A 172 11.18 -7.32 -16.38
C GLY A 172 12.38 -8.14 -16.83
N ALA A 173 13.54 -7.50 -17.05
CA ALA A 173 14.79 -8.18 -17.40
C ALA A 173 15.29 -9.11 -16.28
N LEU A 174 15.14 -8.73 -15.03
CA LEU A 174 15.44 -9.60 -13.88
C LEU A 174 14.48 -10.79 -13.82
N VAL A 175 13.19 -10.60 -14.13
CA VAL A 175 12.22 -11.70 -14.24
C VAL A 175 12.58 -12.63 -15.41
N CYS A 176 12.97 -12.09 -16.58
CA CYS A 176 13.46 -12.88 -17.70
C CYS A 176 14.66 -13.74 -17.29
N ARG A 177 15.60 -13.17 -16.55
CA ARG A 177 16.78 -13.89 -16.06
C ARG A 177 16.42 -15.07 -15.16
N LEU A 178 15.45 -14.88 -14.27
CA LEU A 178 14.96 -15.95 -13.38
C LEU A 178 14.21 -17.05 -14.14
N GLN A 179 13.37 -16.70 -15.12
CA GLN A 179 12.50 -17.66 -15.79
C GLN A 179 13.12 -18.31 -17.02
N LEU A 180 13.95 -17.60 -17.75
CA LEU A 180 14.53 -18.04 -19.03
C LEU A 180 16.03 -18.34 -18.91
N GLY A 181 16.67 -18.03 -17.80
CA GLY A 181 18.10 -18.19 -17.60
C GLY A 181 18.95 -17.06 -18.20
N PRO A 182 20.25 -17.30 -18.48
CA PRO A 182 21.13 -16.32 -19.10
C PRO A 182 20.64 -15.89 -20.49
N PHE A 183 20.84 -14.59 -20.80
CA PHE A 183 20.50 -14.09 -22.14
C PHE A 183 21.36 -14.80 -23.21
N GLN A 184 20.70 -15.42 -24.18
CA GLN A 184 21.33 -16.04 -25.32
C GLN A 184 21.01 -15.22 -26.59
N PRO A 185 22.00 -14.74 -27.35
CA PRO A 185 21.76 -14.01 -28.58
C PRO A 185 21.03 -14.90 -29.61
N GLY A 186 19.99 -14.36 -30.22
CA GLY A 186 19.31 -15.04 -31.32
C GLY A 186 17.78 -15.04 -31.24
N GLN A 187 17.18 -15.65 -32.24
CA GLN A 187 15.73 -15.74 -32.43
C GLN A 187 14.99 -16.45 -31.30
N PRO A 188 15.47 -17.57 -30.71
CA PRO A 188 14.73 -18.29 -29.67
C PRO A 188 14.42 -17.43 -28.45
N THR A 189 15.39 -16.63 -27.98
CA THR A 189 15.20 -15.72 -26.82
C THR A 189 14.19 -14.63 -27.12
N ALA A 190 14.26 -14.00 -28.29
CA ALA A 190 13.31 -12.96 -28.69
C ALA A 190 11.88 -13.51 -28.82
N CYS A 191 11.71 -14.73 -29.35
CA CYS A 191 10.42 -15.40 -29.43
C CYS A 191 9.86 -15.73 -28.04
N ALA A 192 10.67 -16.31 -27.15
CA ALA A 192 10.27 -16.65 -25.79
C ALA A 192 9.85 -15.41 -24.97
N VAL A 193 10.57 -14.30 -25.12
CA VAL A 193 10.22 -13.01 -24.48
C VAL A 193 8.90 -12.47 -25.04
N ARG A 194 8.71 -12.53 -26.35
CA ARG A 194 7.48 -12.05 -27.00
C ARG A 194 6.25 -12.85 -26.59
N GLU A 195 6.37 -14.18 -26.54
CA GLU A 195 5.27 -15.07 -26.14
C GLU A 195 4.82 -14.84 -24.69
N LYS A 196 5.76 -14.50 -23.82
CA LYS A 196 5.52 -14.28 -22.37
C LYS A 196 5.60 -12.82 -21.96
N LEU A 197 5.44 -11.86 -22.88
CA LEU A 197 5.66 -10.44 -22.60
C LEU A 197 4.83 -9.91 -21.43
N ALA A 198 3.58 -10.37 -21.30
CA ALA A 198 2.70 -10.02 -20.17
C ALA A 198 3.15 -10.58 -18.82
N SER A 199 4.05 -11.55 -18.79
CA SER A 199 4.68 -12.06 -17.55
C SER A 199 5.89 -11.24 -17.13
N PHE A 200 6.36 -10.34 -17.98
CA PHE A 200 7.55 -9.53 -17.74
C PHE A 200 7.25 -8.04 -17.63
N LEU A 201 6.21 -7.56 -18.32
CA LEU A 201 5.86 -6.15 -18.37
C LEU A 201 4.38 -5.91 -18.06
N PRO A 202 4.04 -4.78 -17.42
CA PRO A 202 2.64 -4.39 -17.20
C PRO A 202 1.85 -4.29 -18.50
N ALA A 203 0.58 -4.69 -18.46
CA ALA A 203 -0.30 -4.78 -19.62
C ALA A 203 -0.41 -3.47 -20.44
N HIS A 204 -0.33 -2.31 -19.79
CA HIS A 204 -0.40 -1.01 -20.48
C HIS A 204 0.84 -0.72 -21.35
N LEU A 205 2.00 -1.31 -21.03
CA LEU A 205 3.22 -1.22 -21.85
C LEU A 205 3.19 -2.24 -22.99
N CYS A 206 2.57 -3.40 -22.81
CA CYS A 206 2.43 -4.40 -23.85
C CYS A 206 1.54 -3.93 -25.02
N LYS A 207 0.54 -3.08 -24.76
CA LYS A 207 -0.44 -2.60 -25.75
C LYS A 207 0.02 -1.40 -26.59
N ARG A 208 1.13 -0.74 -26.26
CA ARG A 208 1.59 0.47 -26.98
C ARG A 208 2.10 0.24 -28.41
N GLY A 209 2.24 -1.00 -28.86
CA GLY A 209 2.74 -1.33 -30.19
C GLY A 209 1.72 -1.27 -31.35
N HIS A 210 0.41 -1.13 -31.11
CA HIS A 210 -0.63 -1.29 -32.14
C HIS A 210 -1.62 -0.12 -32.30
N GLY A 211 -1.36 1.06 -31.74
CA GLY A 211 -2.23 2.23 -31.91
C GLY A 211 -1.99 2.94 -33.24
N LEU A 212 -3.04 3.04 -34.08
CA LEU A 212 -3.08 3.84 -35.33
C LEU A 212 -2.66 5.32 -35.15
N PHE A 213 -2.57 5.82 -33.93
CA PHE A 213 -2.15 7.18 -33.59
C PHE A 213 -0.63 7.36 -33.40
N ALA A 214 0.17 6.29 -33.45
CA ALA A 214 1.63 6.40 -33.40
C ALA A 214 2.22 7.02 -34.69
N ALA A 215 1.48 7.02 -35.79
CA ALA A 215 1.90 7.58 -37.06
C ALA A 215 1.78 9.12 -37.16
N LEU A 216 1.04 9.76 -36.25
CA LEU A 216 0.78 11.22 -36.28
C LEU A 216 1.66 12.04 -35.33
N ARG A 217 2.46 11.41 -34.46
CA ARG A 217 3.49 12.11 -33.65
C ARG A 217 4.80 12.17 -34.43
N GLY A 218 5.17 13.36 -34.84
CA GLY A 218 6.23 13.75 -35.72
C GLY A 218 7.55 12.95 -35.61
N ARG A 219 8.16 12.77 -36.76
CA ARG A 219 9.52 12.26 -37.00
C ARG A 219 10.52 12.84 -35.98
N GLY A 220 11.00 12.01 -35.05
CA GLY A 220 12.11 12.44 -34.18
C GLY A 220 12.55 11.47 -33.11
N ALA A 221 11.71 10.60 -32.59
CA ALA A 221 12.12 9.62 -31.60
C ALA A 221 11.79 8.21 -32.12
N LYS A 222 12.82 7.42 -32.45
CA LYS A 222 12.73 5.97 -32.51
C LYS A 222 12.43 5.47 -31.08
N ALA A 223 11.19 5.56 -30.63
CA ALA A 223 10.75 4.85 -29.46
C ALA A 223 10.81 3.36 -29.82
N GLY A 224 11.85 2.67 -29.38
CA GLY A 224 11.91 1.22 -29.43
C GLY A 224 10.63 0.67 -28.82
N THR A 225 10.12 -0.44 -29.36
CA THR A 225 8.99 -1.13 -28.73
C THR A 225 9.43 -1.55 -27.32
N SER A 226 8.51 -1.61 -26.34
CA SER A 226 8.82 -2.08 -24.98
C SER A 226 9.46 -3.49 -24.98
N GLU A 227 9.20 -4.30 -25.99
CA GLU A 227 9.89 -5.57 -26.24
C GLU A 227 11.40 -5.36 -26.52
N GLN A 228 11.76 -4.39 -27.34
CA GLN A 228 13.18 -4.10 -27.63
C GLN A 228 13.90 -3.51 -26.43
N GLY A 229 13.24 -2.66 -25.67
CA GLY A 229 13.75 -2.14 -24.42
C GLY A 229 14.00 -3.24 -23.41
N LEU A 230 13.04 -4.15 -23.22
CA LEU A 230 13.17 -5.32 -22.37
C LEU A 230 14.34 -6.22 -22.80
N LEU A 231 14.44 -6.56 -24.09
CA LEU A 231 15.54 -7.37 -24.61
C LEU A 231 16.91 -6.69 -24.42
N SER A 232 16.97 -5.37 -24.58
CA SER A 232 18.18 -4.61 -24.31
C SER A 232 18.57 -4.58 -22.84
N ALA A 233 17.57 -4.46 -21.94
CA ALA A 233 17.76 -4.53 -20.50
C ALA A 233 18.18 -5.95 -20.09
N TYR A 234 17.53 -6.99 -20.61
CA TYR A 234 17.85 -8.38 -20.31
C TYR A 234 19.28 -8.75 -20.70
N ARG A 235 19.77 -8.27 -21.86
CA ARG A 235 21.18 -8.45 -22.26
C ARG A 235 22.17 -7.80 -21.29
N ARG A 236 21.77 -6.73 -20.60
CA ARG A 236 22.61 -6.02 -19.63
C ARG A 236 22.65 -6.65 -18.24
N VAL A 237 21.73 -7.56 -17.93
CA VAL A 237 21.74 -8.29 -16.66
C VAL A 237 22.99 -9.16 -16.62
N LYS A 238 23.96 -8.78 -15.79
CA LYS A 238 25.23 -9.46 -15.67
C LYS A 238 25.07 -10.85 -15.07
N GLU A 239 25.86 -11.78 -15.59
CA GLU A 239 26.07 -13.07 -14.94
C GLU A 239 26.92 -12.84 -13.69
N GLY A 240 26.46 -13.39 -12.54
CA GLY A 240 27.32 -13.50 -11.35
C GLY A 240 28.48 -14.42 -11.69
N SER A 241 29.72 -13.99 -11.46
CA SER A 241 30.90 -14.79 -11.73
C SER A 241 31.16 -15.76 -10.58
N GLY A 242 31.05 -17.08 -10.86
CA GLY A 242 31.53 -18.12 -9.94
C GLY A 242 30.71 -19.41 -9.91
N ASP A 243 31.35 -20.54 -9.95
CA ASP A 243 30.84 -21.93 -10.14
C ASP A 243 30.07 -22.58 -8.98
N SER A 244 29.67 -21.83 -7.94
CA SER A 244 28.87 -22.34 -6.80
C SER A 244 27.40 -22.00 -6.87
N GLU A 245 26.77 -22.11 -7.99
CA GLU A 245 26.05 -21.04 -8.70
C GLU A 245 24.51 -21.13 -8.66
N ARG A 246 23.87 -22.22 -8.31
CA ARG A 246 22.44 -22.31 -8.53
C ARG A 246 21.60 -21.75 -7.38
N GLU A 247 21.98 -22.02 -6.14
CA GLU A 247 21.24 -21.53 -4.95
C GLU A 247 21.66 -20.10 -4.58
N ALA A 248 22.95 -19.78 -4.64
CA ALA A 248 23.42 -18.40 -4.49
C ALA A 248 22.85 -17.47 -5.56
N SER A 249 22.53 -18.01 -6.73
CA SER A 249 21.96 -17.27 -7.86
C SER A 249 20.53 -16.82 -7.61
N LEU A 250 19.61 -17.65 -7.11
CA LEU A 250 18.20 -17.29 -6.91
C LEU A 250 18.05 -16.18 -5.87
N ARG A 251 18.65 -16.36 -4.71
CA ARG A 251 18.66 -15.37 -3.65
C ARG A 251 19.17 -14.01 -4.12
N THR A 252 20.28 -14.01 -4.84
CA THR A 252 20.88 -12.78 -5.39
C THR A 252 19.94 -12.09 -6.38
N HIS A 253 19.21 -12.82 -7.21
CA HIS A 253 18.24 -12.27 -8.14
C HIS A 253 17.02 -11.71 -7.44
N PHE A 254 16.50 -12.38 -6.42
CA PHE A 254 15.40 -11.83 -5.61
C PHE A 254 15.82 -10.55 -4.91
N GLN A 255 17.01 -10.52 -4.31
CA GLN A 255 17.56 -9.31 -3.68
C GLN A 255 17.75 -8.18 -4.69
N ALA A 256 18.26 -8.45 -5.89
CA ALA A 256 18.42 -7.44 -6.93
C ALA A 256 17.07 -6.85 -7.39
N TYR A 257 16.06 -7.70 -7.56
CA TYR A 257 14.70 -7.27 -7.91
C TYR A 257 14.11 -6.39 -6.81
N LEU A 258 14.17 -6.84 -5.56
CA LEU A 258 13.65 -6.09 -4.41
C LEU A 258 14.39 -4.77 -4.21
N ALA A 259 15.73 -4.76 -4.36
CA ALA A 259 16.52 -3.53 -4.29
C ALA A 259 16.06 -2.51 -5.34
N LYS A 260 15.76 -2.95 -6.57
CA LYS A 260 15.21 -2.08 -7.60
C LYS A 260 13.79 -1.59 -7.26
N CYS A 261 12.95 -2.45 -6.67
CA CYS A 261 11.63 -2.04 -6.18
C CYS A 261 11.71 -1.03 -5.03
N HIS A 262 12.73 -1.10 -4.17
CA HIS A 262 12.93 -0.15 -3.07
C HIS A 262 13.19 1.29 -3.56
N GLU A 263 13.64 1.47 -4.80
CA GLU A 263 13.76 2.80 -5.42
C GLU A 263 12.39 3.42 -5.71
N LEU A 264 11.32 2.60 -5.80
CA LEU A 264 9.96 3.05 -6.01
C LEU A 264 9.39 3.59 -4.68
N PRO A 265 8.89 4.83 -4.63
CA PRO A 265 8.46 5.45 -3.37
C PRO A 265 7.24 4.79 -2.72
N TYR A 266 6.45 4.08 -3.49
CA TYR A 266 5.22 3.39 -3.07
C TYR A 266 5.41 1.88 -2.81
N TYR A 267 6.64 1.37 -2.89
CA TYR A 267 6.92 -0.01 -2.49
C TYR A 267 6.57 -0.24 -1.01
N GLY A 268 5.78 -1.29 -0.77
CA GLY A 268 5.34 -1.64 0.59
C GLY A 268 4.25 -0.74 1.17
N CYS A 269 3.60 0.10 0.36
CA CYS A 269 2.45 0.89 0.77
C CYS A 269 1.17 0.05 0.91
N ALA A 270 0.26 0.51 1.76
CA ALA A 270 -1.15 0.20 1.64
C ALA A 270 -1.78 1.14 0.60
N PHE A 271 -2.77 0.64 -0.15
CA PHE A 271 -3.41 1.37 -1.23
C PHE A 271 -4.89 1.60 -0.95
N PHE A 272 -5.34 2.83 -1.18
CA PHE A 272 -6.71 3.26 -0.95
C PHE A 272 -7.28 3.91 -2.21
N HIS A 273 -8.58 3.75 -2.42
CA HIS A 273 -9.29 4.39 -3.52
C HIS A 273 -9.77 5.79 -3.12
N GLY A 274 -9.69 6.73 -4.05
CA GLY A 274 -10.22 8.07 -3.86
C GLY A 274 -10.39 8.81 -5.18
N GLU A 275 -10.92 10.01 -5.09
CA GLU A 275 -11.12 10.91 -6.21
C GLU A 275 -10.62 12.31 -5.85
N VAL A 276 -10.12 13.03 -6.84
CA VAL A 276 -9.74 14.45 -6.71
C VAL A 276 -10.43 15.28 -7.78
N ASP A 277 -10.72 16.53 -7.46
CA ASP A 277 -11.30 17.45 -8.44
C ASP A 277 -10.32 17.68 -9.59
N LYS A 278 -10.85 17.75 -10.81
CA LYS A 278 -10.06 18.17 -11.96
C LYS A 278 -9.83 19.67 -11.92
N PRO A 279 -8.63 20.15 -12.28
CA PRO A 279 -8.38 21.58 -12.41
C PRO A 279 -9.38 22.23 -13.38
N ALA A 280 -9.87 23.40 -13.05
CA ALA A 280 -10.76 24.19 -13.90
C ALA A 280 -9.98 24.75 -15.10
N GLN A 281 -9.75 23.94 -16.13
CA GLN A 281 -8.92 24.33 -17.29
C GLN A 281 -9.70 24.74 -18.54
N SER A 282 -11.03 24.68 -18.56
CA SER A 282 -11.77 25.03 -19.79
C SER A 282 -13.22 25.37 -19.54
N PHE A 283 -13.68 26.37 -20.28
CA PHE A 283 -15.07 26.89 -20.32
C PHE A 283 -16.12 25.82 -20.65
N LEU A 284 -15.70 24.69 -21.20
CA LEU A 284 -16.60 23.64 -21.70
C LEU A 284 -16.66 22.39 -20.81
N HIS A 285 -15.80 22.27 -19.80
CA HIS A 285 -15.81 21.10 -18.93
C HIS A 285 -16.24 21.51 -17.52
N ARG A 286 -17.52 21.27 -17.20
CA ARG A 286 -18.00 21.26 -15.83
C ARG A 286 -17.11 20.33 -15.01
N GLY A 287 -16.63 20.85 -13.86
CA GLY A 287 -15.78 20.14 -12.95
C GLY A 287 -16.26 18.71 -12.72
N GLY A 288 -15.38 17.76 -13.00
CA GLY A 288 -15.59 16.36 -12.69
C GLY A 288 -14.43 15.90 -11.85
N ARG A 289 -14.62 14.83 -11.10
CA ARG A 289 -13.57 14.15 -10.33
C ARG A 289 -12.78 13.21 -11.22
N LYS A 290 -11.58 12.92 -10.81
CA LYS A 290 -10.75 11.90 -11.44
C LYS A 290 -10.33 10.88 -10.38
N PRO A 291 -10.39 9.57 -10.70
CA PRO A 291 -10.01 8.54 -9.76
C PRO A 291 -8.50 8.53 -9.54
N VAL A 292 -8.12 8.42 -8.27
CA VAL A 292 -6.74 8.31 -7.80
C VAL A 292 -6.61 7.14 -6.84
N THR A 293 -5.38 6.67 -6.69
CA THR A 293 -5.00 5.76 -5.60
C THR A 293 -4.13 6.53 -4.61
N VAL A 294 -4.43 6.42 -3.34
CA VAL A 294 -3.60 6.94 -2.26
C VAL A 294 -2.78 5.80 -1.71
N ALA A 295 -1.45 5.94 -1.74
CA ALA A 295 -0.50 4.94 -1.25
C ALA A 295 0.18 5.48 0.01
N ILE A 296 0.07 4.74 1.11
CA ILE A 296 0.57 5.14 2.44
C ILE A 296 1.53 4.09 2.96
N SER A 297 2.69 4.52 3.44
CA SER A 297 3.70 3.69 4.09
C SER A 297 4.33 4.39 5.28
N LEU A 298 5.32 3.78 5.92
CA LEU A 298 6.13 4.41 6.98
C LEU A 298 6.88 5.68 6.52
N GLU A 299 7.02 5.89 5.20
CA GLU A 299 7.80 7.02 4.65
C GLU A 299 6.95 8.23 4.31
N GLY A 300 5.65 8.05 4.06
CA GLY A 300 4.76 9.14 3.69
C GLY A 300 3.56 8.71 2.86
N VAL A 301 2.97 9.68 2.16
CA VAL A 301 1.74 9.56 1.39
C VAL A 301 2.01 9.91 -0.08
N HIS A 302 1.51 9.08 -1.00
CA HIS A 302 1.58 9.30 -2.44
C HIS A 302 0.18 9.27 -3.04
N VAL A 303 -0.08 10.19 -3.96
CA VAL A 303 -1.33 10.22 -4.75
C VAL A 303 -0.99 9.86 -6.19
N ILE A 304 -1.60 8.79 -6.69
CA ILE A 304 -1.30 8.17 -7.98
C ILE A 304 -2.52 8.31 -8.89
N ASP A 305 -2.30 8.76 -10.12
CA ASP A 305 -3.33 8.78 -11.15
C ASP A 305 -3.67 7.36 -11.61
N ASN A 306 -4.92 6.94 -11.43
CA ASN A 306 -5.34 5.59 -11.79
C ASN A 306 -5.33 5.35 -13.30
N ARG A 307 -5.55 6.37 -14.11
CA ARG A 307 -5.61 6.26 -15.56
C ARG A 307 -4.24 6.31 -16.21
N GLU A 308 -3.45 7.32 -15.82
CA GLU A 308 -2.14 7.59 -16.42
C GLU A 308 -1.03 6.77 -15.76
N LYS A 309 -1.32 6.14 -14.64
CA LYS A 309 -0.36 5.30 -13.89
C LYS A 309 0.93 6.02 -13.54
N HIS A 310 0.83 7.23 -12.99
CA HIS A 310 1.97 7.95 -12.45
C HIS A 310 1.65 8.76 -11.20
N VAL A 311 2.69 9.09 -10.45
CA VAL A 311 2.57 9.82 -9.19
C VAL A 311 2.24 11.29 -9.47
N LEU A 312 1.16 11.78 -8.89
CA LEU A 312 0.73 13.19 -8.93
C LEU A 312 1.36 13.99 -7.79
N LEU A 313 1.41 13.40 -6.61
CA LEU A 313 1.92 14.01 -5.38
C LEU A 313 2.60 12.94 -4.54
N GLY A 314 3.74 13.27 -3.94
CA GLY A 314 4.43 12.44 -2.96
C GLY A 314 4.97 13.31 -1.84
N LEU A 315 4.57 13.04 -0.60
CA LEU A 315 4.90 13.82 0.58
C LEU A 315 5.42 12.91 1.69
N ARG A 316 6.48 13.31 2.36
CA ARG A 316 6.91 12.72 3.62
C ARG A 316 6.06 13.26 4.76
N PHE A 317 5.98 12.54 5.86
CA PHE A 317 5.19 12.99 7.01
C PHE A 317 5.64 14.33 7.61
N GLN A 318 6.93 14.69 7.48
CA GLN A 318 7.44 16.01 7.93
C GLN A 318 7.04 17.18 7.00
N GLU A 319 6.51 16.89 5.82
CA GLU A 319 6.12 17.86 4.79
C GLU A 319 4.60 18.01 4.68
N LEU A 320 3.84 17.32 5.53
CA LEU A 320 2.41 17.11 5.38
C LEU A 320 1.70 17.31 6.71
N SER A 321 0.61 18.06 6.67
CA SER A 321 -0.46 18.00 7.67
C SER A 321 -1.69 17.38 7.03
N TRP A 322 -2.55 16.74 7.82
CA TRP A 322 -3.74 16.08 7.29
C TRP A 322 -4.90 16.20 8.28
N ASP A 323 -6.08 16.08 7.74
CA ASP A 323 -7.33 15.94 8.48
C ASP A 323 -8.33 15.15 7.65
N HIS A 324 -9.39 14.66 8.27
CA HIS A 324 -10.48 13.99 7.56
C HIS A 324 -11.83 14.42 8.12
N THR A 325 -12.84 14.40 7.26
CA THR A 325 -14.21 14.72 7.68
C THR A 325 -14.80 13.60 8.52
N SER A 326 -15.65 13.98 9.47
CA SER A 326 -16.41 13.03 10.28
C SER A 326 -17.34 12.18 9.41
N PRO A 327 -17.58 10.89 9.78
CA PRO A 327 -18.54 10.04 9.08
C PRO A 327 -19.98 10.57 9.05
N GLU A 328 -20.31 11.55 9.89
CA GLU A 328 -21.62 12.19 9.97
C GLU A 328 -21.82 13.28 8.93
N GLU A 329 -20.74 13.71 8.24
CA GLU A 329 -20.81 14.69 7.17
C GLU A 329 -21.25 14.04 5.85
N GLU A 330 -21.82 14.84 4.94
CA GLU A 330 -22.38 14.34 3.68
C GLU A 330 -21.34 13.69 2.77
N GLU A 331 -20.07 14.11 2.85
CA GLU A 331 -18.96 13.54 2.06
C GLU A 331 -17.76 13.21 2.93
N SER A 332 -17.27 11.97 2.80
CA SER A 332 -16.02 11.56 3.42
C SER A 332 -14.83 12.07 2.62
N VAL A 333 -13.99 12.88 3.24
CA VAL A 333 -12.84 13.54 2.61
C VAL A 333 -11.62 13.42 3.47
N LEU A 334 -10.48 13.13 2.84
CA LEU A 334 -9.16 13.32 3.41
C LEU A 334 -8.56 14.62 2.87
N TRP A 335 -8.11 15.48 3.77
CA TRP A 335 -7.40 16.71 3.46
C TRP A 335 -5.90 16.49 3.62
N LEU A 336 -5.12 16.90 2.61
CA LEU A 336 -3.66 16.92 2.69
C LEU A 336 -3.18 18.35 2.49
N GLU A 337 -2.48 18.88 3.49
CA GLU A 337 -1.89 20.21 3.46
C GLU A 337 -0.37 20.10 3.30
N PHE A 338 0.20 20.94 2.46
CA PHE A 338 1.63 20.95 2.17
C PHE A 338 2.10 22.30 1.63
N ASP A 339 3.39 22.58 1.76
CA ASP A 339 4.01 23.81 1.28
C ASP A 339 4.02 23.85 -0.25
N GLY A 340 3.71 25.00 -0.80
CA GLY A 340 3.73 25.27 -2.22
C GLY A 340 4.30 26.63 -2.55
N ASN A 341 4.24 26.98 -3.82
CA ASN A 341 4.67 28.28 -4.33
C ASN A 341 3.63 28.78 -5.32
N ASN A 342 3.22 30.04 -5.16
CA ASN A 342 2.36 30.75 -6.09
C ASN A 342 3.11 31.96 -6.62
N GLU A 343 3.61 31.87 -7.87
CA GLU A 343 4.36 32.93 -8.56
C GLU A 343 5.53 33.52 -7.74
N GLY A 344 6.26 32.65 -7.02
CA GLY A 344 7.41 33.05 -6.18
C GLY A 344 7.04 33.37 -4.73
N THR A 345 5.76 33.41 -4.37
CA THR A 345 5.30 33.61 -3.00
C THR A 345 5.06 32.27 -2.32
N PRO A 346 5.64 31.99 -1.15
CA PRO A 346 5.32 30.78 -0.37
C PRO A 346 3.84 30.78 0.02
N VAL A 347 3.16 29.69 -0.24
CA VAL A 347 1.75 29.48 0.10
C VAL A 347 1.57 28.06 0.61
N ASN A 348 0.56 27.84 1.44
CA ASN A 348 0.11 26.51 1.77
C ASN A 348 -0.87 26.02 0.71
N LYS A 349 -0.78 24.76 0.37
CA LYS A 349 -1.69 24.08 -0.57
C LYS A 349 -2.51 23.05 0.16
N LEU A 350 -3.80 23.03 -0.13
CA LEU A 350 -4.74 22.06 0.43
C LEU A 350 -5.30 21.21 -0.71
N LEU A 351 -5.01 19.90 -0.68
CA LEU A 351 -5.58 18.92 -1.59
C LEU A 351 -6.75 18.20 -0.91
N LYS A 352 -7.88 18.16 -1.61
CA LYS A 352 -9.09 17.45 -1.19
C LYS A 352 -9.16 16.09 -1.90
N ILE A 353 -9.22 15.00 -1.14
CA ILE A 353 -9.37 13.64 -1.66
C ILE A 353 -10.69 13.08 -1.14
N TYR A 354 -11.62 12.86 -2.04
CA TYR A 354 -12.92 12.25 -1.73
C TYR A 354 -12.78 10.75 -1.63
N SER A 355 -13.11 10.18 -0.48
CA SER A 355 -13.02 8.73 -0.28
C SER A 355 -13.77 8.30 0.99
N LYS A 356 -14.59 7.28 0.90
CA LYS A 356 -15.14 6.62 2.10
C LYS A 356 -14.06 5.97 2.99
N GLN A 357 -12.85 5.79 2.45
CA GLN A 357 -11.69 5.27 3.19
C GLN A 357 -10.88 6.37 3.90
N ALA A 358 -11.36 7.62 3.93
CA ALA A 358 -10.64 8.75 4.54
C ALA A 358 -10.25 8.50 6.00
N GLU A 359 -11.14 7.91 6.80
CA GLU A 359 -10.88 7.52 8.18
C GLU A 359 -9.77 6.45 8.29
N LEU A 360 -9.78 5.44 7.40
CA LEU A 360 -8.74 4.40 7.37
C LEU A 360 -7.38 5.00 7.01
N MET A 361 -7.35 5.90 6.02
CA MET A 361 -6.13 6.60 5.59
C MET A 361 -5.57 7.47 6.73
N SER A 362 -6.42 8.27 7.36
CA SER A 362 -6.03 9.13 8.49
C SER A 362 -5.46 8.31 9.65
N SER A 363 -6.15 7.24 10.05
CA SER A 363 -5.68 6.36 11.13
C SER A 363 -4.36 5.67 10.78
N LEU A 364 -4.14 5.31 9.52
CA LEU A 364 -2.89 4.70 9.08
C LEU A 364 -1.73 5.71 9.09
N ILE A 365 -1.96 6.95 8.66
CA ILE A 365 -0.98 8.04 8.71
C ILE A 365 -0.55 8.27 10.17
N GLU A 366 -1.52 8.44 11.07
CA GLU A 366 -1.27 8.64 12.50
C GLU A 366 -0.41 7.51 13.08
N TYR A 367 -0.79 6.26 12.83
CA TYR A 367 -0.05 5.10 13.32
C TYR A 367 1.37 4.99 12.75
N CYS A 368 1.57 5.31 11.46
CA CYS A 368 2.91 5.36 10.87
C CYS A 368 3.81 6.42 11.50
N ILE A 369 3.25 7.58 11.86
CA ILE A 369 3.98 8.64 12.53
C ILE A 369 4.36 8.22 13.96
N GLU A 370 3.43 7.64 14.72
CA GLU A 370 3.71 7.11 16.06
C GLU A 370 4.85 6.08 16.05
N LEU A 371 4.83 5.13 15.11
CA LEU A 371 5.90 4.15 14.96
C LEU A 371 7.25 4.78 14.60
N SER A 372 7.24 5.82 13.76
CA SER A 372 8.46 6.52 13.37
C SER A 372 9.09 7.25 14.57
N GLN A 373 8.28 7.90 15.41
CA GLN A 373 8.73 8.59 16.61
C GLN A 373 9.24 7.62 17.68
N ALA A 374 8.60 6.46 17.84
CA ALA A 374 9.05 5.43 18.78
C ALA A 374 10.39 4.78 18.38
N SER A 375 10.76 4.87 17.09
CA SER A 375 11.99 4.27 16.55
C SER A 375 13.21 5.19 16.59
N GLU A 376 13.05 6.48 16.88
CA GLU A 376 14.17 7.40 17.09
C GLU A 376 14.74 7.19 18.49
N PRO A 377 16.05 6.85 18.64
CA PRO A 377 16.68 6.78 19.95
C PRO A 377 16.61 8.18 20.57
N ALA A 378 16.08 8.27 21.81
CA ALA A 378 16.07 9.50 22.59
C ALA A 378 17.48 10.10 22.60
N ALA A 379 17.62 11.30 22.03
CA ALA A 379 18.87 12.05 22.09
C ALA A 379 19.30 12.15 23.56
N PRO A 380 20.59 11.91 23.91
CA PRO A 380 21.04 12.06 25.27
C PRO A 380 20.76 13.51 25.73
N GLN A 381 19.96 13.66 26.76
CA GLN A 381 19.83 14.93 27.48
C GLN A 381 21.21 15.25 28.03
N GLU A 382 21.95 16.15 27.39
CA GLU A 382 23.13 16.77 27.98
C GLU A 382 22.68 17.56 29.21
N GLY A 383 23.13 17.05 30.34
CA GLY A 383 22.88 17.60 31.64
C GLY A 383 23.32 19.05 31.76
N ALA A 384 22.44 19.84 32.33
CA ALA A 384 22.69 21.20 32.75
C ALA A 384 23.93 21.30 33.65
N TYR A 385 24.97 21.97 33.17
CA TYR A 385 25.96 22.64 34.04
C TYR A 385 26.04 24.11 33.67
N GLY A 386 25.94 24.88 34.70
CA GLY A 386 25.72 26.31 34.76
C GLY A 386 26.85 27.22 34.24
N PRO A 387 26.76 28.52 34.44
CA PRO A 387 27.22 29.55 33.52
C PRO A 387 28.66 29.97 33.71
N SER A 388 29.40 30.19 32.64
CA SER A 388 30.54 31.10 32.63
C SER A 388 30.48 32.00 31.39
N SER A 389 30.37 33.26 31.70
CA SER A 389 30.44 34.42 30.84
C SER A 389 31.80 34.58 30.14
N THR A 390 31.80 34.79 28.81
CA THR A 390 32.67 35.75 28.15
C THR A 390 32.15 36.15 26.77
N PRO A 391 32.36 37.38 26.31
CA PRO A 391 31.60 37.97 25.22
C PRO A 391 32.35 37.95 23.88
N GLY A 392 31.59 37.93 22.80
CA GLY A 392 31.99 38.50 21.53
C GLY A 392 32.53 37.55 20.49
N SER A 393 31.62 37.03 19.66
CA SER A 393 31.89 36.86 18.24
C SER A 393 30.54 36.68 17.54
N SER A 394 30.14 37.64 16.72
CA SER A 394 28.98 37.60 15.86
C SER A 394 29.21 36.56 14.75
N LEU A 395 28.63 35.39 14.91
CA LEU A 395 28.50 34.43 13.82
C LEU A 395 27.24 34.76 13.01
N PRO A 396 27.26 34.64 11.67
CA PRO A 396 26.10 34.87 10.84
C PRO A 396 24.99 33.85 11.19
N PRO A 397 23.70 34.21 10.97
CA PRO A 397 22.59 33.31 11.29
C PRO A 397 22.79 31.97 10.58
N ALA A 398 22.83 30.91 11.37
CA ALA A 398 22.91 29.54 10.86
C ALA A 398 21.76 29.34 9.85
N GLN A 399 22.11 29.21 8.59
CA GLN A 399 21.21 28.73 7.56
C GLN A 399 20.66 27.40 8.06
N ARG A 400 19.35 27.35 8.31
CA ARG A 400 18.66 26.08 8.54
C ARG A 400 19.06 25.14 7.40
N PRO A 401 19.51 23.90 7.67
CA PRO A 401 19.85 22.97 6.63
C PRO A 401 18.62 22.83 5.72
N GLN A 402 18.73 23.29 4.49
CA GLN A 402 17.73 22.98 3.46
C GLN A 402 17.79 21.46 3.30
N LEU A 403 16.79 20.79 3.88
CA LEU A 403 16.56 19.37 3.67
C LEU A 403 16.48 19.16 2.16
N ARG A 404 17.50 18.48 1.63
CA ARG A 404 17.50 18.02 0.25
C ARG A 404 16.22 17.20 0.06
N ARG A 405 15.28 17.74 -0.71
CA ARG A 405 14.02 17.09 -1.10
C ARG A 405 14.31 15.93 -2.08
N GLN A 406 15.10 14.94 -1.64
CA GLN A 406 15.27 13.71 -2.40
C GLN A 406 14.08 12.81 -2.05
N GLY A 407 13.13 12.72 -2.95
CA GLY A 407 11.99 11.80 -2.90
C GLY A 407 10.60 12.40 -2.92
N SER A 408 10.41 13.70 -2.67
CA SER A 408 9.08 14.30 -2.84
C SER A 408 8.81 14.71 -4.29
N VAL A 409 7.70 14.26 -4.84
CA VAL A 409 7.27 14.53 -6.23
C VAL A 409 6.28 15.70 -6.18
N VAL A 410 6.75 16.90 -5.82
CA VAL A 410 5.86 18.06 -5.67
C VAL A 410 5.83 18.95 -6.93
N SER A 411 6.88 18.94 -7.76
CA SER A 411 7.15 20.13 -8.56
C SER A 411 6.54 20.21 -9.95
N SER A 412 6.34 19.11 -10.67
CA SER A 412 5.92 19.23 -12.07
C SER A 412 4.48 18.81 -12.35
N ARG A 413 3.84 18.10 -11.46
CA ARG A 413 2.52 17.48 -11.69
C ARG A 413 1.40 18.07 -10.81
N ILE A 414 1.72 18.99 -9.89
CA ILE A 414 0.72 19.73 -9.11
C ILE A 414 -0.29 20.46 -10.01
N GLN A 415 0.12 20.92 -11.19
CA GLN A 415 -0.77 21.55 -12.17
C GLN A 415 -1.93 20.63 -12.63
N HIS A 416 -1.81 19.32 -12.41
CA HIS A 416 -2.83 18.33 -12.73
C HIS A 416 -3.77 18.02 -11.55
N LEU A 417 -3.54 18.65 -10.40
CA LEU A 417 -4.39 18.54 -9.22
C LEU A 417 -5.14 19.86 -8.99
N SER A 418 -6.39 19.75 -8.58
CA SER A 418 -7.11 20.90 -8.05
C SER A 418 -6.74 21.09 -6.58
N THR A 419 -5.95 22.12 -6.30
CA THR A 419 -5.54 22.50 -4.96
C THR A 419 -6.08 23.88 -4.61
N ILE A 420 -6.31 24.13 -3.33
CA ILE A 420 -6.65 25.44 -2.79
C ILE A 420 -5.35 26.07 -2.26
N ASP A 421 -4.94 27.20 -2.85
CA ASP A 421 -3.81 27.98 -2.34
C ASP A 421 -4.31 28.94 -1.27
N TYR A 422 -3.67 28.96 -0.10
CA TYR A 422 -4.06 29.85 0.98
C TYR A 422 -2.85 30.35 1.80
N VAL A 423 -3.08 31.40 2.57
CA VAL A 423 -2.16 31.94 3.57
C VAL A 423 -2.88 31.98 4.90
N GLU A 424 -2.17 31.63 5.96
CA GLU A 424 -2.65 31.79 7.32
C GLU A 424 -2.27 33.19 7.83
N GLU A 425 -3.27 34.01 8.13
CA GLU A 425 -3.10 35.31 8.77
C GLU A 425 -3.77 35.31 10.15
N GLY A 426 -3.00 35.07 11.20
CA GLY A 426 -3.54 34.88 12.53
C GLY A 426 -4.31 33.56 12.63
N GLU A 427 -5.54 33.60 13.16
CA GLU A 427 -6.42 32.41 13.23
C GLU A 427 -7.31 32.20 11.99
N GLN A 428 -7.08 32.98 10.91
CA GLN A 428 -7.93 32.91 9.72
C GLN A 428 -7.17 32.40 8.50
N ILE A 429 -7.68 31.33 7.89
CA ILE A 429 -7.24 30.83 6.60
C ILE A 429 -7.86 31.70 5.49
N ARG A 430 -7.02 32.31 4.65
CA ARG A 430 -7.46 33.15 3.54
C ARG A 430 -6.95 32.59 2.22
N PRO A 431 -7.84 32.34 1.23
CA PRO A 431 -7.43 31.94 -0.12
C PRO A 431 -6.53 33.02 -0.74
N VAL A 432 -5.43 32.58 -1.36
CA VAL A 432 -4.57 33.48 -2.13
C VAL A 432 -5.30 33.89 -3.40
N LYS A 433 -5.59 35.16 -3.54
CA LYS A 433 -6.22 35.70 -4.76
C LYS A 433 -5.18 35.65 -5.88
N PRO A 434 -5.45 34.98 -7.03
CA PRO A 434 -4.57 35.02 -8.16
C PRO A 434 -4.33 36.50 -8.57
N LYS A 435 -3.05 36.86 -8.82
CA LYS A 435 -2.75 38.19 -9.36
C LYS A 435 -3.50 38.35 -10.68
N ARG A 436 -4.26 39.41 -10.81
CA ARG A 436 -5.00 39.70 -12.03
C ARG A 436 -4.00 39.86 -13.18
N THR A 437 -3.91 38.90 -14.05
CA THR A 437 -3.33 39.11 -15.37
C THR A 437 -4.25 40.04 -16.14
N THR A 438 -3.71 41.11 -16.71
CA THR A 438 -4.42 42.16 -17.45
C THR A 438 -4.95 41.69 -18.83
N SER A 439 -5.20 40.42 -19.01
CA SER A 439 -5.80 39.85 -20.21
C SER A 439 -7.32 40.06 -20.20
N PHE A 440 -7.83 40.67 -21.24
CA PHE A 440 -9.25 40.96 -21.45
C PHE A 440 -10.16 39.71 -21.37
N PHE A 441 -9.60 38.53 -21.58
CA PHE A 441 -10.26 37.22 -21.48
C PHE A 441 -10.46 36.72 -20.06
N SER A 442 -9.71 37.19 -19.05
CA SER A 442 -9.88 36.71 -17.67
C SER A 442 -11.00 37.39 -16.90
N ARG A 443 -11.61 38.46 -17.47
CA ARG A 443 -12.75 39.20 -16.84
C ARG A 443 -14.06 38.42 -16.84
N GLN A 444 -14.24 37.45 -17.72
CA GLN A 444 -15.50 36.70 -17.85
C GLN A 444 -15.53 35.39 -17.02
N LEU A 445 -14.39 34.98 -16.43
CA LEU A 445 -14.28 33.72 -15.71
C LEU A 445 -14.41 33.84 -14.18
N SER A 446 -14.55 35.06 -13.64
CA SER A 446 -14.62 35.32 -12.19
C SER A 446 -16.01 35.17 -11.56
N LEU A 447 -17.01 34.68 -12.26
CA LEU A 447 -18.41 34.61 -11.78
C LEU A 447 -18.82 33.19 -11.31
N GLY A 448 -17.87 32.34 -10.98
CA GLY A 448 -18.14 31.06 -10.31
C GLY A 448 -17.69 31.16 -8.85
N GLN A 449 -18.47 31.76 -7.98
CA GLN A 449 -18.27 31.63 -6.54
C GLN A 449 -18.53 30.17 -6.13
N GLY A 450 -17.47 29.41 -5.98
CA GLY A 450 -17.49 28.22 -5.15
C GLY A 450 -17.59 28.67 -3.69
N SER A 451 -18.67 28.34 -3.04
CA SER A 451 -18.86 28.57 -1.61
C SER A 451 -17.88 27.62 -0.87
N TYR A 452 -16.81 28.15 -0.28
CA TYR A 452 -15.90 27.38 0.53
C TYR A 452 -16.41 27.37 1.96
N THR A 453 -16.75 26.20 2.47
CA THR A 453 -17.01 26.00 3.89
C THR A 453 -15.67 25.86 4.59
N VAL A 454 -15.33 26.84 5.43
CA VAL A 454 -14.14 26.80 6.29
C VAL A 454 -14.43 25.77 7.39
N VAL A 455 -13.70 24.68 7.43
CA VAL A 455 -13.72 23.75 8.56
C VAL A 455 -12.90 24.40 9.67
N GLN A 456 -13.56 24.88 10.71
CA GLN A 456 -12.90 25.30 11.94
C GLN A 456 -12.41 24.07 12.70
N PRO A 457 -11.20 24.08 13.31
CA PRO A 457 -10.79 23.06 14.26
C PRO A 457 -11.80 23.03 15.40
N GLY A 458 -12.42 21.87 15.65
CA GLY A 458 -13.47 21.72 16.64
C GLY A 458 -12.99 22.09 18.04
N GLU A 459 -13.65 23.05 18.66
CA GLU A 459 -13.60 23.25 20.09
C GLU A 459 -14.10 21.96 20.78
N ARG A 460 -13.25 21.42 21.64
CA ARG A 460 -13.64 20.33 22.53
C ARG A 460 -14.77 20.84 23.45
N PRO A 461 -15.89 20.15 23.63
CA PRO A 461 -16.88 20.51 24.62
C PRO A 461 -16.28 20.25 26.01
N ASP A 462 -16.16 21.33 26.78
CA ASP A 462 -15.94 21.25 28.22
C ASP A 462 -17.10 20.49 28.87
N GLN A 463 -16.75 19.45 29.60
CA GLN A 463 -17.69 18.77 30.50
C GLN A 463 -17.85 19.62 31.75
N SER A 464 -19.04 20.07 31.98
CA SER A 464 -19.56 20.42 33.30
C SER A 464 -20.82 19.62 33.56
#